data_26dfb5c832a6cabea9a060af8ba9b6a4
#
_entry.id   26dfb5c832a6cabea9a060af8ba9b6a4
#
_cell.length_a   1.000
_cell.length_b   1.000
_cell.length_c   1.000
_cell.angle_alpha   90.00
_cell.angle_beta   90.00
_cell.angle_gamma   90.00
#
_symmetry.space_group_name_H-M   'P 1'
#
loop_
_entity.id
_entity.type
_entity.pdbx_description
1 polymer ?
#
loop_
_entity_poly.entity_id
_entity_poly.type
_entity_poly.pdbx_seq_one_letter_code
_entity_poly.pdbx_strand_id
1 'polypeptide(L)'
;MFVKLLRKKFTGVKQPLGRWIVRHVLEFIVLSPAILVTWLYLKLLKYEVIIVGVASSAISSFLAPLEPELRERKMQSLGLSRSIVINLSMDANAQIRKMYDQIVKIYGDENKLLRRLIWWSSKFKLQVTIPSPKLSHRAWQNESSSVGFSVFENEIGEKYLKSIKVSEKFVCYATRTESYYSKLIEQGVVVKPRSVRNPDERVYLKVAGKLVEKNLPVIRMGKDLDTKISGSEFPGIIDYATTSRTDFLDCFLMKNCKFAFTGNTGIVWFRWLFNLPNLHCDVYDIRYTQMTNDISIFQKVWLKNENRVATVSEMLKMRSEYSDERHQGRLGVELIKNTADEILAACNEMNSRIDGTWITTPQDEELQQRYLDLVVKYSDQPTWRGGGRVGTQFLRDNQDLLK
;
A
#
# COMPACT_ATOMS: atom_id res chain seq x y z
N MET A 1 21.60 -10.79 -8.60
CA MET A 1 20.23 -10.25 -8.50
C MET A 1 20.21 -8.82 -7.97
N PHE A 2 20.90 -8.51 -6.89
CA PHE A 2 21.00 -7.18 -6.27
C PHE A 2 21.58 -6.10 -7.20
N VAL A 3 22.68 -6.38 -7.91
CA VAL A 3 23.30 -5.47 -8.89
C VAL A 3 22.35 -5.14 -10.06
N LYS A 4 21.56 -6.12 -10.54
CA LYS A 4 20.53 -5.89 -11.58
C LYS A 4 19.38 -4.99 -11.07
N LEU A 5 19.00 -5.11 -9.80
CA LEU A 5 17.96 -4.27 -9.19
C LEU A 5 18.44 -2.82 -9.03
N LEU A 6 19.66 -2.62 -8.56
CA LEU A 6 20.27 -1.31 -8.37
C LEU A 6 20.49 -0.62 -9.72
N ARG A 7 21.00 -1.35 -10.73
CA ARG A 7 21.19 -0.82 -12.10
C ARG A 7 19.91 -0.21 -12.67
N LYS A 8 18.76 -0.90 -12.48
CA LYS A 8 17.46 -0.45 -12.99
C LYS A 8 16.96 0.83 -12.34
N LYS A 9 17.42 1.14 -11.14
CA LYS A 9 16.97 2.29 -10.34
C LYS A 9 17.85 3.54 -10.42
N PHE A 10 19.16 3.34 -10.57
CA PHE A 10 20.08 4.49 -10.60
C PHE A 10 20.14 5.21 -11.93
N THR A 11 19.63 4.63 -13.01
CA THR A 11 19.83 5.19 -14.35
C THR A 11 18.55 5.58 -15.08
N GLY A 12 17.36 5.08 -14.70
CA GLY A 12 16.13 5.32 -15.47
C GLY A 12 16.25 5.02 -16.99
N VAL A 13 17.48 4.95 -17.49
CA VAL A 13 17.86 4.77 -18.89
C VAL A 13 18.60 3.44 -19.02
N LYS A 14 18.32 2.68 -20.08
CA LYS A 14 19.05 1.46 -20.46
C LYS A 14 20.50 1.80 -20.88
N GLN A 15 21.36 2.10 -19.90
CA GLN A 15 22.80 2.22 -20.22
C GLN A 15 23.45 0.82 -20.33
N PRO A 16 24.42 0.63 -21.23
CA PRO A 16 25.22 -0.58 -21.29
C PRO A 16 25.88 -0.89 -19.94
N LEU A 17 25.91 -2.16 -19.53
CA LEU A 17 26.45 -2.59 -18.24
C LEU A 17 27.86 -2.06 -17.98
N GLY A 18 28.69 -2.03 -19.00
CA GLY A 18 30.06 -1.52 -18.90
C GLY A 18 30.12 -0.04 -18.52
N ARG A 19 29.34 0.82 -19.17
CA ARG A 19 29.29 2.26 -18.84
C ARG A 19 28.77 2.51 -17.41
N TRP A 20 27.81 1.71 -16.97
CA TRP A 20 27.31 1.80 -15.60
C TRP A 20 28.39 1.42 -14.58
N ILE A 21 29.15 0.33 -14.81
CA ILE A 21 30.25 -0.11 -13.95
C ILE A 21 31.33 0.97 -13.91
N VAL A 22 31.80 1.42 -15.07
CA VAL A 22 32.86 2.46 -15.16
C VAL A 22 32.46 3.72 -14.40
N ARG A 23 31.22 4.20 -14.58
CA ARG A 23 30.72 5.37 -13.86
C ARG A 23 30.75 5.19 -12.34
N HIS A 24 30.32 4.02 -11.83
CA HIS A 24 30.28 3.76 -10.39
C HIS A 24 31.67 3.55 -9.82
N VAL A 25 32.58 2.94 -10.58
CA VAL A 25 33.99 2.82 -10.18
C VAL A 25 34.66 4.18 -10.11
N LEU A 26 34.50 5.03 -11.13
CA LEU A 26 35.01 6.40 -11.12
C LEU A 26 34.42 7.23 -9.98
N GLU A 27 33.10 7.15 -9.78
CA GLU A 27 32.42 7.80 -8.67
C GLU A 27 32.99 7.35 -7.32
N PHE A 28 33.21 6.06 -7.14
CA PHE A 28 33.82 5.52 -5.92
C PHE A 28 35.24 6.03 -5.72
N ILE A 29 36.06 6.04 -6.76
CA ILE A 29 37.46 6.53 -6.67
C ILE A 29 37.47 8.00 -6.30
N VAL A 30 36.67 8.84 -6.96
CA VAL A 30 36.62 10.29 -6.69
C VAL A 30 36.05 10.59 -5.30
N LEU A 31 35.09 9.85 -4.84
CA LEU A 31 34.44 10.06 -3.53
C LEU A 31 35.15 9.31 -2.38
N SER A 32 36.17 8.48 -2.67
CA SER A 32 36.76 7.59 -1.66
C SER A 32 37.24 8.28 -0.37
N PRO A 33 37.86 9.47 -0.38
CA PRO A 33 38.22 10.13 0.86
C PRO A 33 37.02 10.53 1.70
N ALA A 34 35.95 11.08 1.04
CA ALA A 34 34.72 11.46 1.71
C ALA A 34 33.93 10.24 2.19
N ILE A 35 33.96 9.14 1.45
CA ILE A 35 33.36 7.86 1.86
C ILE A 35 34.05 7.33 3.12
N LEU A 36 35.40 7.38 3.18
CA LEU A 36 36.14 6.93 4.34
C LEU A 36 35.81 7.76 5.59
N VAL A 37 35.79 9.09 5.46
CA VAL A 37 35.40 9.98 6.56
C VAL A 37 33.98 9.70 7.03
N THR A 38 33.02 9.57 6.10
CA THR A 38 31.63 9.24 6.42
C THR A 38 31.52 7.87 7.10
N TRP A 39 32.26 6.88 6.62
CA TRP A 39 32.29 5.54 7.21
C TRP A 39 32.86 5.58 8.64
N LEU A 40 33.96 6.26 8.88
CA LEU A 40 34.54 6.43 10.21
C LEU A 40 33.56 7.12 11.15
N TYR A 41 32.91 8.19 10.71
CA TYR A 41 31.89 8.89 11.49
C TYR A 41 30.75 7.95 11.88
N LEU A 42 30.13 7.23 10.91
CA LEU A 42 29.04 6.32 11.15
C LEU A 42 29.46 5.18 12.08
N LYS A 43 30.66 4.62 11.88
CA LYS A 43 31.19 3.52 12.68
C LYS A 43 31.49 3.92 14.11
N LEU A 44 32.19 5.04 14.33
CA LEU A 44 32.56 5.53 15.67
C LEU A 44 31.32 5.88 16.50
N LEU A 45 30.32 6.48 15.87
CA LEU A 45 29.05 6.81 16.52
C LEU A 45 28.05 5.66 16.56
N LYS A 46 28.41 4.49 16.04
CA LYS A 46 27.59 3.27 15.99
C LYS A 46 26.23 3.52 15.32
N TYR A 47 26.23 4.30 14.22
CA TYR A 47 25.03 4.51 13.43
C TYR A 47 24.65 3.24 12.64
N GLU A 48 23.37 2.94 12.61
CA GLU A 48 22.79 1.94 11.74
C GLU A 48 22.12 2.60 10.53
N VAL A 49 22.30 2.01 9.36
CA VAL A 49 21.74 2.51 8.11
C VAL A 49 20.56 1.66 7.67
N ILE A 50 19.38 2.26 7.58
CA ILE A 50 18.15 1.64 7.09
C ILE A 50 17.90 2.09 5.66
N ILE A 51 17.74 1.15 4.72
CA ILE A 51 17.57 1.46 3.31
C ILE A 51 16.12 1.21 2.90
N VAL A 52 15.42 2.26 2.46
CA VAL A 52 14.03 2.22 1.98
C VAL A 52 13.91 2.71 0.54
N GLY A 53 12.74 2.66 -0.03
CA GLY A 53 12.50 3.15 -1.39
C GLY A 53 13.15 2.30 -2.49
N VAL A 54 13.56 1.06 -2.18
CA VAL A 54 14.30 0.20 -3.12
C VAL A 54 13.46 -0.20 -4.33
N ALA A 55 12.15 -0.39 -4.17
CA ALA A 55 11.30 -0.93 -5.24
C ALA A 55 10.62 0.14 -6.13
N SER A 56 10.22 1.27 -5.60
CA SER A 56 9.51 2.33 -6.33
C SER A 56 9.34 3.60 -5.49
N SER A 57 8.85 4.68 -6.10
CA SER A 57 8.40 5.90 -5.40
C SER A 57 6.99 5.76 -4.80
N ALA A 58 6.49 4.55 -4.60
CA ALA A 58 5.18 4.32 -4.00
C ALA A 58 5.24 4.44 -2.47
N ILE A 59 4.12 4.84 -1.85
CA ILE A 59 3.97 4.91 -0.39
C ILE A 59 4.38 3.58 0.27
N SER A 60 3.97 2.45 -0.32
CA SER A 60 4.34 1.11 0.15
C SER A 60 5.84 0.84 0.18
N SER A 61 6.60 1.39 -0.77
CA SER A 61 8.06 1.18 -0.83
C SER A 61 8.81 1.94 0.25
N PHE A 62 8.18 2.91 0.86
CA PHE A 62 8.69 3.66 2.00
C PHE A 62 8.18 3.08 3.33
N LEU A 63 6.85 2.93 3.47
CA LEU A 63 6.22 2.52 4.73
C LEU A 63 6.41 1.03 5.05
N ALA A 64 6.27 0.14 4.06
CA ALA A 64 6.33 -1.30 4.30
C ALA A 64 7.66 -1.79 4.91
N PRO A 65 8.83 -1.27 4.51
CA PRO A 65 10.07 -1.62 5.17
C PRO A 65 10.34 -0.82 6.46
N LEU A 66 9.96 0.46 6.52
CA LEU A 66 10.37 1.34 7.61
C LEU A 66 9.52 1.15 8.88
N GLU A 67 8.22 1.22 8.75
CA GLU A 67 7.33 1.24 9.91
C GLU A 67 7.42 -0.04 10.77
N PRO A 68 7.43 -1.27 10.21
CA PRO A 68 7.62 -2.46 11.02
C PRO A 68 8.95 -2.49 11.76
N GLU A 69 10.02 -2.03 11.13
CA GLU A 69 11.34 -1.94 11.74
C GLU A 69 11.33 -0.99 12.96
N LEU A 70 10.68 0.16 12.82
CA LEU A 70 10.57 1.12 13.92
C LEU A 70 9.71 0.59 15.07
N ARG A 71 8.61 -0.09 14.75
CA ARG A 71 7.74 -0.73 15.78
C ARG A 71 8.48 -1.86 16.49
N GLU A 72 9.22 -2.70 15.79
CA GLU A 72 10.02 -3.74 16.42
C GLU A 72 11.07 -3.19 17.35
N ARG A 73 11.75 -2.10 16.96
CA ARG A 73 12.68 -1.40 17.83
C ARG A 73 12.03 -0.85 19.07
N LYS A 74 10.84 -0.29 18.93
CA LYS A 74 10.03 0.18 20.05
C LYS A 74 9.68 -0.96 21.01
N MET A 75 9.24 -2.12 20.49
CA MET A 75 8.97 -3.32 21.29
C MET A 75 10.19 -3.82 22.05
N GLN A 76 11.37 -3.71 21.45
CA GLN A 76 12.63 -4.14 22.04
C GLN A 76 13.29 -3.04 22.91
N SER A 77 12.62 -1.90 23.10
CA SER A 77 13.17 -0.72 23.80
C SER A 77 14.49 -0.22 23.21
N LEU A 78 14.70 -0.43 21.91
CA LEU A 78 15.86 0.04 21.18
C LEU A 78 15.65 1.50 20.76
N GLY A 79 16.60 2.37 21.11
CA GLY A 79 16.53 3.80 20.72
C GLY A 79 16.69 4.00 19.21
N LEU A 80 16.00 5.02 18.69
CA LEU A 80 16.10 5.44 17.29
C LEU A 80 17.20 6.48 17.03
N SER A 81 17.80 7.03 18.07
CA SER A 81 18.74 8.15 17.98
C SER A 81 20.01 7.88 17.14
N ARG A 82 20.29 6.61 16.88
CA ARG A 82 21.45 6.18 16.06
C ARG A 82 21.02 5.52 14.75
N SER A 83 19.80 5.72 14.29
CA SER A 83 19.34 5.22 13.02
C SER A 83 19.35 6.32 11.96
N ILE A 84 19.83 5.99 10.77
CA ILE A 84 19.80 6.84 9.59
C ILE A 84 19.07 6.11 8.49
N VAL A 85 18.07 6.75 7.90
CA VAL A 85 17.32 6.19 6.77
C VAL A 85 17.83 6.76 5.46
N ILE A 86 18.08 5.89 4.50
CA ILE A 86 18.37 6.30 3.11
C ILE A 86 17.15 5.95 2.26
N ASN A 87 16.45 6.98 1.74
CA ASN A 87 15.42 6.80 0.76
C ASN A 87 16.02 6.82 -0.66
N LEU A 88 15.96 5.69 -1.35
CA LEU A 88 16.51 5.54 -2.70
C LEU A 88 15.56 6.01 -3.81
N SER A 89 14.34 6.40 -3.48
CA SER A 89 13.35 6.93 -4.44
C SER A 89 12.87 8.32 -4.04
N MET A 90 12.12 8.95 -4.95
CA MET A 90 11.39 10.19 -4.65
C MET A 90 10.36 9.93 -3.55
N ASP A 91 10.06 10.94 -2.75
CA ASP A 91 9.03 10.86 -1.74
C ASP A 91 7.65 10.77 -2.39
N ALA A 92 6.90 9.74 -2.02
CA ALA A 92 5.56 9.51 -2.56
C ALA A 92 4.53 10.48 -1.98
N ASN A 93 4.80 10.95 -0.75
CA ASN A 93 3.94 11.86 -0.01
C ASN A 93 4.81 12.67 0.98
N ALA A 94 4.76 13.99 0.86
CA ALA A 94 5.58 14.90 1.66
C ALA A 94 5.18 14.91 3.16
N GLN A 95 3.91 14.67 3.48
CA GLN A 95 3.47 14.62 4.88
C GLN A 95 4.07 13.42 5.60
N ILE A 96 4.07 12.25 4.97
CA ILE A 96 4.71 11.05 5.54
C ILE A 96 6.21 11.32 5.78
N ARG A 97 6.88 11.91 4.80
CA ARG A 97 8.30 12.26 4.95
C ARG A 97 8.51 13.18 6.14
N LYS A 98 7.72 14.27 6.25
CA LYS A 98 7.77 15.22 7.37
C LYS A 98 7.57 14.54 8.73
N MET A 99 6.62 13.62 8.83
CA MET A 99 6.34 12.90 10.09
C MET A 99 7.53 12.04 10.54
N TYR A 100 8.14 11.32 9.60
CA TYR A 100 9.28 10.45 9.94
C TYR A 100 10.57 11.24 10.17
N ASP A 101 10.78 12.39 9.52
CA ASP A 101 11.94 13.26 9.77
C ASP A 101 11.99 13.79 11.22
N GLN A 102 10.86 13.78 11.94
CA GLN A 102 10.80 14.16 13.36
C GLN A 102 11.37 13.08 14.29
N ILE A 103 11.45 11.82 13.86
CA ILE A 103 11.86 10.70 14.70
C ILE A 103 13.14 10.02 14.22
N VAL A 104 13.49 10.14 12.95
CA VAL A 104 14.69 9.54 12.36
C VAL A 104 15.24 10.42 11.24
N LYS A 105 16.57 10.52 11.12
CA LYS A 105 17.20 11.28 10.03
C LYS A 105 17.04 10.54 8.71
N ILE A 106 16.40 11.18 7.72
CA ILE A 106 16.18 10.60 6.39
C ILE A 106 16.94 11.41 5.33
N TYR A 107 17.72 10.74 4.51
CA TYR A 107 18.43 11.32 3.37
C TYR A 107 17.81 10.82 2.07
N GLY A 108 17.17 11.71 1.34
CA GLY A 108 16.51 11.47 0.07
C GLY A 108 17.18 12.19 -1.12
N ASP A 109 16.37 12.59 -2.10
CA ASP A 109 16.87 13.26 -3.30
C ASP A 109 17.38 14.69 -3.05
N GLU A 110 16.93 15.35 -2.00
CA GLU A 110 17.40 16.67 -1.59
C GLU A 110 18.87 16.67 -1.12
N ASN A 111 19.35 15.53 -0.62
CA ASN A 111 20.72 15.34 -0.11
C ASN A 111 21.48 14.26 -0.92
N LYS A 112 21.45 14.35 -2.25
CA LYS A 112 22.01 13.32 -3.16
C LYS A 112 23.44 12.92 -2.85
N LEU A 113 24.31 13.88 -2.57
CA LEU A 113 25.73 13.60 -2.27
C LEU A 113 25.86 12.83 -0.96
N LEU A 114 25.27 13.34 0.13
CA LEU A 114 25.36 12.69 1.44
C LEU A 114 24.71 11.31 1.43
N ARG A 115 23.54 11.15 0.78
CA ARG A 115 22.91 9.86 0.55
C ARG A 115 23.85 8.87 -0.15
N ARG A 116 24.59 9.32 -1.17
CA ARG A 116 25.59 8.50 -1.87
C ARG A 116 26.75 8.11 -0.99
N LEU A 117 27.30 9.06 -0.21
CA LEU A 117 28.40 8.79 0.72
C LEU A 117 27.99 7.76 1.77
N ILE A 118 26.81 7.91 2.40
CA ILE A 118 26.27 6.96 3.37
C ILE A 118 26.03 5.60 2.71
N TRP A 119 25.45 5.58 1.50
CA TRP A 119 25.21 4.34 0.77
C TRP A 119 26.50 3.58 0.44
N TRP A 120 27.55 4.27 -0.02
CA TRP A 120 28.85 3.65 -0.24
C TRP A 120 29.49 3.19 1.06
N SER A 121 29.45 4.00 2.11
CA SER A 121 29.96 3.65 3.44
C SER A 121 29.28 2.40 4.00
N SER A 122 27.99 2.23 3.74
CA SER A 122 27.21 1.06 4.19
C SER A 122 27.69 -0.28 3.60
N LYS A 123 28.55 -0.26 2.57
CA LYS A 123 29.15 -1.48 2.00
C LYS A 123 30.33 -2.00 2.79
N PHE A 124 30.85 -1.23 3.76
CA PHE A 124 32.06 -1.54 4.53
C PHE A 124 31.71 -1.89 5.98
N LYS A 125 31.15 -3.08 6.23
CA LYS A 125 30.90 -3.61 7.59
C LYS A 125 30.23 -2.62 8.56
N LEU A 126 29.32 -1.80 8.08
CA LEU A 126 28.36 -1.08 8.90
C LEU A 126 27.14 -1.98 9.12
N GLN A 127 26.45 -1.74 10.22
CA GLN A 127 25.14 -2.36 10.44
C GLN A 127 24.15 -1.77 9.45
N VAL A 128 23.72 -2.57 8.47
CA VAL A 128 22.80 -2.17 7.41
C VAL A 128 21.57 -3.04 7.47
N THR A 129 20.46 -2.42 7.75
CA THR A 129 19.15 -3.06 7.64
C THR A 129 18.55 -2.71 6.28
N ILE A 130 18.32 -3.71 5.45
CA ILE A 130 17.40 -3.62 4.32
C ILE A 130 16.14 -4.34 4.80
N PRO A 131 15.16 -3.59 5.32
CA PRO A 131 14.01 -4.20 5.94
C PRO A 131 13.34 -5.14 4.94
N SER A 132 13.05 -6.33 5.37
CA SER A 132 12.32 -7.30 4.55
C SER A 132 10.93 -6.73 4.29
N PRO A 133 10.38 -6.87 3.07
CA PRO A 133 8.97 -6.61 2.84
C PRO A 133 8.05 -7.59 3.59
N LYS A 134 8.61 -8.59 4.27
CA LYS A 134 7.89 -9.42 5.22
C LYS A 134 7.63 -8.57 6.46
N LEU A 135 6.43 -8.00 6.52
CA LEU A 135 5.99 -7.27 7.70
C LEU A 135 6.01 -8.22 8.90
N SER A 136 6.61 -7.75 9.97
CA SER A 136 6.42 -8.37 11.25
C SER A 136 4.98 -8.12 11.69
N HIS A 137 4.13 -9.13 11.53
CA HIS A 137 2.74 -9.10 12.00
C HIS A 137 2.66 -8.70 13.47
N ARG A 138 3.57 -9.26 14.27
CA ARG A 138 3.63 -9.01 15.68
C ARG A 138 3.80 -7.52 15.99
N ALA A 139 4.71 -6.85 15.30
CA ALA A 139 4.92 -5.42 15.50
C ALA A 139 3.70 -4.57 15.08
N TRP A 140 3.06 -4.93 13.96
CA TRP A 140 1.84 -4.23 13.53
C TRP A 140 0.65 -4.43 14.48
N GLN A 141 0.52 -5.60 15.08
CA GLN A 141 -0.59 -5.89 15.99
C GLN A 141 -0.42 -5.28 17.38
N ASN A 142 0.82 -5.29 17.89
CA ASN A 142 1.08 -4.96 19.28
C ASN A 142 1.55 -3.52 19.50
N GLU A 143 2.01 -2.83 18.45
CA GLU A 143 2.51 -1.47 18.55
C GLU A 143 1.65 -0.47 17.76
N SER A 144 1.46 0.68 18.36
CA SER A 144 0.86 1.83 17.68
C SER A 144 1.82 2.42 16.65
N SER A 145 1.28 3.22 15.72
CA SER A 145 2.07 3.99 14.75
C SER A 145 3.26 4.69 15.40
N SER A 146 4.40 4.66 14.72
CA SER A 146 5.61 5.39 15.14
C SER A 146 5.46 6.90 14.96
N VAL A 147 4.50 7.35 14.15
CA VAL A 147 4.24 8.76 13.83
C VAL A 147 2.79 9.14 14.05
N GLY A 148 2.53 10.44 14.17
CA GLY A 148 1.20 11.00 14.35
C GLY A 148 1.12 12.44 13.88
N PHE A 149 -0.09 13.01 13.91
CA PHE A 149 -0.29 14.44 13.66
C PHE A 149 -0.05 15.25 14.93
N SER A 150 0.53 16.43 14.78
CA SER A 150 0.57 17.44 15.83
C SER A 150 -0.83 17.98 16.12
N VAL A 151 -0.99 18.68 17.24
CA VAL A 151 -2.25 19.37 17.59
C VAL A 151 -2.66 20.33 16.49
N PHE A 152 -1.71 21.13 16.00
CA PHE A 152 -1.95 22.10 14.91
C PHE A 152 -2.39 21.42 13.61
N GLU A 153 -1.78 20.29 13.25
CA GLU A 153 -2.18 19.53 12.06
C GLU A 153 -3.59 18.95 12.21
N ASN A 154 -3.95 18.48 13.39
CA ASN A 154 -5.31 18.02 13.66
C ASN A 154 -6.32 19.17 13.51
N GLU A 155 -6.04 20.36 14.05
CA GLU A 155 -6.90 21.55 13.91
C GLU A 155 -7.11 21.95 12.43
N ILE A 156 -6.04 21.91 11.61
CA ILE A 156 -6.14 22.17 10.16
C ILE A 156 -7.06 21.14 9.49
N GLY A 157 -6.88 19.86 9.79
CA GLY A 157 -7.69 18.81 9.21
C GLY A 157 -9.17 18.89 9.61
N GLU A 158 -9.45 19.17 10.88
CA GLU A 158 -10.82 19.38 11.37
C GLU A 158 -11.48 20.61 10.75
N LYS A 159 -10.72 21.71 10.60
CA LYS A 159 -11.20 22.90 9.87
C LYS A 159 -11.56 22.58 8.43
N TYR A 160 -10.76 21.74 7.77
CA TYR A 160 -11.08 21.27 6.42
C TYR A 160 -12.39 20.45 6.42
N LEU A 161 -12.56 19.47 7.31
CA LEU A 161 -13.80 18.69 7.39
C LEU A 161 -15.04 19.59 7.61
N LYS A 162 -14.95 20.58 8.51
CA LYS A 162 -16.01 21.58 8.72
C LYS A 162 -16.31 22.38 7.44
N SER A 163 -15.29 22.76 6.67
CA SER A 163 -15.46 23.54 5.43
C SER A 163 -16.22 22.79 4.34
N ILE A 164 -16.08 21.46 4.29
CA ILE A 164 -16.80 20.57 3.38
C ILE A 164 -18.08 19.98 4.00
N LYS A 165 -18.50 20.48 5.16
CA LYS A 165 -19.72 20.08 5.90
C LYS A 165 -19.77 18.58 6.24
N VAL A 166 -18.62 18.00 6.51
CA VAL A 166 -18.51 16.61 6.97
C VAL A 166 -18.34 16.59 8.49
N SER A 167 -19.19 15.80 9.16
CA SER A 167 -19.11 15.53 10.58
C SER A 167 -18.14 14.37 10.88
N GLU A 168 -18.12 13.89 12.13
CA GLU A 168 -17.16 12.89 12.61
C GLU A 168 -17.18 11.53 11.88
N LYS A 169 -18.30 11.14 11.25
CA LYS A 169 -18.45 9.84 10.59
C LYS A 169 -18.53 10.00 9.08
N PHE A 170 -17.47 9.65 8.38
CA PHE A 170 -17.42 9.63 6.93
C PHE A 170 -16.62 8.42 6.44
N VAL A 171 -16.77 8.09 5.18
CA VAL A 171 -16.05 6.99 4.50
C VAL A 171 -15.20 7.57 3.40
N CYS A 172 -14.03 7.00 3.17
CA CYS A 172 -13.22 7.32 2.01
C CYS A 172 -13.29 6.19 0.98
N TYR A 173 -13.23 6.51 -0.30
CA TYR A 173 -12.91 5.50 -1.29
C TYR A 173 -11.76 5.93 -2.18
N ALA A 174 -11.02 4.95 -2.68
CA ALA A 174 -9.93 5.20 -3.61
C ALA A 174 -9.83 4.08 -4.63
N THR A 175 -9.76 4.47 -5.89
CA THR A 175 -9.45 3.58 -7.01
C THR A 175 -8.09 3.91 -7.59
N ARG A 176 -7.50 2.94 -8.26
CA ARG A 176 -6.31 3.17 -9.06
C ARG A 176 -6.72 3.51 -10.49
N THR A 177 -6.11 4.54 -11.06
CA THR A 177 -6.35 4.96 -12.44
C THR A 177 -5.08 4.83 -13.29
N GLU A 178 -5.24 4.78 -14.59
CA GLU A 178 -4.10 4.76 -15.52
C GLU A 178 -3.39 6.11 -15.60
N SER A 179 -4.09 7.20 -15.43
CA SER A 179 -3.54 8.57 -15.48
C SER A 179 -2.36 8.77 -14.53
N TYR A 180 -2.42 8.22 -13.32
CA TYR A 180 -1.29 8.26 -12.39
C TYR A 180 -0.01 7.64 -12.97
N TYR A 181 -0.15 6.54 -13.70
CA TYR A 181 1.00 5.85 -14.31
C TYR A 181 1.50 6.55 -15.56
N SER A 182 0.60 7.09 -16.37
CA SER A 182 0.96 7.89 -17.55
C SER A 182 1.83 9.08 -17.14
N LYS A 183 1.44 9.82 -16.10
CA LYS A 183 2.24 10.92 -15.57
C LYS A 183 3.60 10.48 -15.01
N LEU A 184 3.68 9.33 -14.34
CA LEU A 184 4.96 8.79 -13.88
C LEU A 184 5.87 8.42 -15.05
N ILE A 185 5.31 7.87 -16.14
CA ILE A 185 6.06 7.52 -17.35
C ILE A 185 6.59 8.79 -18.03
N GLU A 186 5.76 9.83 -18.14
CA GLU A 186 6.16 11.14 -18.66
C GLU A 186 7.31 11.77 -17.86
N GLN A 187 7.32 11.54 -16.54
CA GLN A 187 8.42 11.95 -15.64
C GLN A 187 9.66 11.02 -15.72
N GLY A 188 9.69 10.07 -16.67
CA GLY A 188 10.81 9.16 -16.86
C GLY A 188 10.85 7.98 -15.86
N VAL A 189 9.78 7.77 -15.09
CA VAL A 189 9.70 6.63 -14.16
C VAL A 189 9.30 5.38 -14.94
N VAL A 190 10.13 4.35 -14.92
CA VAL A 190 9.81 3.06 -15.54
C VAL A 190 8.76 2.32 -14.70
N VAL A 191 7.52 2.42 -15.11
CA VAL A 191 6.39 1.70 -14.48
C VAL A 191 5.86 0.67 -15.48
N LYS A 192 5.51 -0.51 -14.99
CA LYS A 192 4.75 -1.48 -15.78
C LYS A 192 3.27 -1.24 -15.54
N PRO A 193 2.50 -0.84 -16.55
CA PRO A 193 1.04 -0.79 -16.43
C PRO A 193 0.51 -2.18 -16.04
N ARG A 194 -0.46 -2.22 -15.14
CA ARG A 194 -1.18 -3.43 -14.77
C ARG A 194 -2.66 -3.09 -14.69
N SER A 195 -3.37 -3.19 -15.79
CA SER A 195 -4.80 -2.86 -15.88
C SER A 195 -5.65 -3.73 -14.97
N VAL A 196 -5.21 -4.96 -14.67
CA VAL A 196 -5.86 -5.84 -13.68
C VAL A 196 -6.08 -5.18 -12.32
N ARG A 197 -5.29 -4.15 -11.98
CA ARG A 197 -5.40 -3.39 -10.74
C ARG A 197 -6.31 -2.17 -10.84
N ASN A 198 -6.74 -1.80 -12.04
CA ASN A 198 -7.58 -0.64 -12.26
C ASN A 198 -9.05 -1.12 -12.26
N PRO A 199 -9.85 -0.78 -11.23
CA PRO A 199 -11.26 -1.12 -11.24
C PRO A 199 -12.03 -0.22 -12.21
N ASP A 200 -13.28 -0.57 -12.49
CA ASP A 200 -14.23 0.38 -13.05
C ASP A 200 -14.67 1.35 -11.95
N GLU A 201 -14.25 2.60 -12.04
CA GLU A 201 -14.58 3.61 -11.03
C GLU A 201 -16.09 3.85 -10.91
N ARG A 202 -16.87 3.65 -11.97
CA ARG A 202 -18.34 3.81 -11.93
C ARG A 202 -18.99 2.82 -10.95
N VAL A 203 -18.43 1.62 -10.79
CA VAL A 203 -18.86 0.65 -9.79
C VAL A 203 -18.69 1.22 -8.38
N TYR A 204 -17.52 1.82 -8.10
CA TYR A 204 -17.25 2.44 -6.79
C TYR A 204 -18.12 3.67 -6.55
N LEU A 205 -18.37 4.48 -7.56
CA LEU A 205 -19.27 5.64 -7.46
C LEU A 205 -20.71 5.23 -7.15
N LYS A 206 -21.23 4.14 -7.75
CA LYS A 206 -22.54 3.59 -7.41
C LYS A 206 -22.61 3.16 -5.93
N VAL A 207 -21.58 2.49 -5.44
CA VAL A 207 -21.48 2.11 -4.02
C VAL A 207 -21.44 3.35 -3.12
N ALA A 208 -20.60 4.34 -3.48
CA ALA A 208 -20.51 5.60 -2.74
C ALA A 208 -21.86 6.31 -2.65
N GLY A 209 -22.61 6.38 -3.77
CA GLY A 209 -23.98 6.93 -3.78
C GLY A 209 -24.92 6.21 -2.82
N LYS A 210 -24.86 4.87 -2.80
CA LYS A 210 -25.68 4.06 -1.86
C LYS A 210 -25.32 4.27 -0.39
N LEU A 211 -24.06 4.57 -0.08
CA LEU A 211 -23.64 4.92 1.27
C LEU A 211 -24.12 6.34 1.65
N VAL A 212 -24.07 7.29 0.72
CA VAL A 212 -24.60 8.65 0.91
C VAL A 212 -26.12 8.61 1.18
N GLU A 213 -26.90 7.79 0.43
CA GLU A 213 -28.32 7.58 0.67
C GLU A 213 -28.60 7.07 2.10
N LYS A 214 -27.65 6.40 2.75
CA LYS A 214 -27.72 5.92 4.13
C LYS A 214 -27.17 6.95 5.16
N ASN A 215 -27.05 8.22 4.77
CA ASN A 215 -26.51 9.30 5.59
C ASN A 215 -25.05 9.07 6.04
N LEU A 216 -24.26 8.38 5.24
CA LEU A 216 -22.84 8.19 5.45
C LEU A 216 -22.06 8.96 4.38
N PRO A 217 -21.51 10.15 4.68
CA PRO A 217 -20.77 10.97 3.72
C PRO A 217 -19.59 10.19 3.15
N VAL A 218 -19.38 10.34 1.83
CA VAL A 218 -18.29 9.65 1.14
C VAL A 218 -17.36 10.66 0.48
N ILE A 219 -16.05 10.51 0.72
CA ILE A 219 -14.99 11.35 0.14
C ILE A 219 -14.20 10.50 -0.87
N ARG A 220 -14.13 10.98 -2.10
CA ARG A 220 -13.28 10.42 -3.16
C ARG A 220 -11.85 10.81 -2.93
N MET A 221 -10.97 9.83 -2.77
CA MET A 221 -9.52 9.98 -2.63
C MET A 221 -8.83 9.65 -3.94
N GLY A 222 -7.65 10.21 -4.16
CA GLY A 222 -6.80 9.87 -5.31
C GLY A 222 -5.79 10.96 -5.61
N LYS A 223 -4.79 10.59 -6.40
CA LYS A 223 -3.76 11.52 -6.89
C LYS A 223 -3.74 11.47 -8.42
N ASP A 224 -3.62 12.64 -9.04
CA ASP A 224 -3.50 12.78 -10.49
C ASP A 224 -4.69 12.18 -11.29
N LEU A 225 -5.89 12.35 -10.77
CA LEU A 225 -7.12 11.97 -11.47
C LEU A 225 -7.46 13.00 -12.55
N ASP A 226 -7.81 12.53 -13.75
CA ASP A 226 -8.09 13.38 -14.89
C ASP A 226 -9.58 13.77 -14.98
N THR A 227 -10.46 13.03 -14.32
CA THR A 227 -11.91 13.22 -14.39
C THR A 227 -12.47 13.72 -13.05
N LYS A 228 -13.22 14.80 -13.10
CA LYS A 228 -14.06 15.25 -11.98
C LYS A 228 -15.35 14.43 -11.91
N ILE A 229 -15.85 14.22 -10.69
CA ILE A 229 -17.18 13.68 -10.51
C ILE A 229 -18.22 14.74 -10.86
N SER A 230 -19.20 14.38 -11.67
CA SER A 230 -20.37 15.21 -11.90
C SER A 230 -21.27 15.20 -10.65
N GLY A 231 -21.45 16.35 -10.02
CA GLY A 231 -22.33 16.47 -8.85
C GLY A 231 -23.82 16.21 -9.18
N SER A 232 -24.23 16.30 -10.45
CA SER A 232 -25.57 15.93 -10.89
C SER A 232 -25.74 14.43 -11.05
N GLU A 233 -24.69 13.70 -11.44
CA GLU A 233 -24.73 12.23 -11.61
C GLU A 233 -24.55 11.50 -10.28
N PHE A 234 -23.71 12.05 -9.38
CA PHE A 234 -23.39 11.44 -8.09
C PHE A 234 -23.53 12.47 -6.95
N PRO A 235 -24.76 12.89 -6.61
CA PRO A 235 -24.99 13.89 -5.59
C PRO A 235 -24.52 13.43 -4.22
N GLY A 236 -23.94 14.34 -3.44
CA GLY A 236 -23.49 14.08 -2.07
C GLY A 236 -22.14 13.39 -1.93
N ILE A 237 -21.50 12.96 -3.02
CA ILE A 237 -20.13 12.49 -3.00
C ILE A 237 -19.17 13.68 -3.06
N ILE A 238 -18.21 13.73 -2.15
CA ILE A 238 -17.24 14.82 -2.06
C ILE A 238 -16.01 14.47 -2.88
N ASP A 239 -15.80 15.18 -4.00
CA ASP A 239 -14.66 14.97 -4.90
C ASP A 239 -13.41 15.72 -4.39
N TYR A 240 -12.87 15.28 -3.26
CA TYR A 240 -11.63 15.83 -2.70
C TYR A 240 -10.44 15.68 -3.65
N ALA A 241 -10.36 14.55 -4.35
CA ALA A 241 -9.22 14.19 -5.18
C ALA A 241 -8.90 15.20 -6.29
N THR A 242 -9.94 15.89 -6.85
CA THR A 242 -9.78 16.85 -7.94
C THR A 242 -9.97 18.30 -7.51
N THR A 243 -10.40 18.57 -6.27
CA THR A 243 -10.74 19.93 -5.82
C THR A 243 -9.72 20.52 -4.83
N SER A 244 -9.31 19.76 -3.84
CA SER A 244 -8.55 20.31 -2.70
C SER A 244 -7.43 19.38 -2.20
N ARG A 245 -7.00 18.46 -3.02
CA ARG A 245 -6.02 17.46 -2.66
C ARG A 245 -4.69 18.05 -2.20
N THR A 246 -4.21 17.61 -1.05
CA THR A 246 -2.86 17.84 -0.54
C THR A 246 -2.29 16.54 0.05
N ASP A 247 -0.96 16.44 0.12
CA ASP A 247 -0.31 15.27 0.73
C ASP A 247 -0.66 15.12 2.22
N PHE A 248 -0.88 16.23 2.91
CA PHE A 248 -1.35 16.26 4.30
C PHE A 248 -2.77 15.70 4.43
N LEU A 249 -3.70 16.23 3.63
CA LEU A 249 -5.11 15.82 3.68
C LEU A 249 -5.30 14.37 3.23
N ASP A 250 -4.50 13.85 2.28
CA ASP A 250 -4.50 12.42 1.95
C ASP A 250 -4.31 11.55 3.20
N CYS A 251 -3.31 11.89 3.99
CA CYS A 251 -3.00 11.15 5.21
C CYS A 251 -4.04 11.39 6.31
N PHE A 252 -4.48 12.66 6.50
CA PHE A 252 -5.43 13.05 7.53
C PHE A 252 -6.82 12.41 7.30
N LEU A 253 -7.34 12.49 6.08
CA LEU A 253 -8.66 11.92 5.76
C LEU A 253 -8.66 10.41 5.88
N MET A 254 -7.62 9.73 5.39
CA MET A 254 -7.49 8.29 5.51
C MET A 254 -7.31 7.83 6.97
N LYS A 255 -6.71 8.65 7.84
CA LYS A 255 -6.64 8.34 9.27
C LYS A 255 -7.99 8.50 9.96
N ASN A 256 -8.75 9.55 9.63
CA ASN A 256 -9.93 9.96 10.40
C ASN A 256 -11.26 9.43 9.85
N CYS A 257 -11.29 8.84 8.64
CA CYS A 257 -12.52 8.21 8.15
C CYS A 257 -12.86 6.96 8.97
N LYS A 258 -14.14 6.66 9.07
CA LYS A 258 -14.66 5.47 9.76
C LYS A 258 -14.03 4.20 9.20
N PHE A 259 -14.08 4.05 7.90
CA PHE A 259 -13.33 3.06 7.12
C PHE A 259 -13.08 3.60 5.72
N ALA A 260 -12.21 2.94 4.97
CA ALA A 260 -12.09 3.20 3.54
C ALA A 260 -12.37 1.91 2.77
N PHE A 261 -13.00 2.03 1.58
CA PHE A 261 -13.07 0.94 0.63
C PHE A 261 -12.21 1.26 -0.59
N THR A 262 -11.25 0.41 -0.85
CA THR A 262 -10.19 0.71 -1.81
C THR A 262 -9.98 -0.43 -2.79
N GLY A 263 -9.70 -0.07 -4.04
CA GLY A 263 -9.05 -1.00 -4.97
C GLY A 263 -7.59 -1.25 -4.60
N ASN A 264 -6.83 -1.83 -5.53
CA ASN A 264 -5.41 -2.14 -5.33
C ASN A 264 -4.51 -0.89 -5.41
N THR A 265 -4.67 0.05 -4.49
CA THR A 265 -3.99 1.36 -4.45
C THR A 265 -3.06 1.52 -3.25
N GLY A 266 -2.04 2.36 -3.41
CA GLY A 266 -1.06 2.61 -2.34
C GLY A 266 -1.57 3.44 -1.16
N ILE A 267 -2.70 4.15 -1.31
CA ILE A 267 -3.25 5.02 -0.25
C ILE A 267 -3.70 4.23 0.99
N VAL A 268 -4.01 2.94 0.83
CA VAL A 268 -4.37 2.04 1.93
C VAL A 268 -3.30 1.98 3.02
N TRP A 269 -2.04 2.23 2.67
CA TRP A 269 -0.96 2.22 3.65
C TRP A 269 -1.12 3.27 4.75
N PHE A 270 -1.90 4.33 4.54
CA PHE A 270 -2.24 5.26 5.60
C PHE A 270 -3.17 4.63 6.63
N ARG A 271 -4.11 3.76 6.20
CA ARG A 271 -4.96 3.01 7.14
C ARG A 271 -4.12 2.06 7.99
N TRP A 272 -3.27 1.28 7.34
CA TRP A 272 -2.38 0.35 8.03
C TRP A 272 -1.39 1.04 8.96
N LEU A 273 -0.84 2.19 8.55
CA LEU A 273 0.04 2.99 9.39
C LEU A 273 -0.58 3.29 10.75
N PHE A 274 -1.86 3.56 10.80
CA PHE A 274 -2.59 3.89 12.02
C PHE A 274 -3.42 2.71 12.61
N ASN A 275 -3.19 1.48 12.17
CA ASN A 275 -3.91 0.27 12.61
C ASN A 275 -5.44 0.37 12.45
N LEU A 276 -5.91 0.99 11.36
CA LEU A 276 -7.30 1.27 11.10
C LEU A 276 -7.89 0.34 10.04
N PRO A 277 -9.17 -0.06 10.16
CA PRO A 277 -9.80 -1.01 9.25
C PRO A 277 -9.94 -0.45 7.83
N ASN A 278 -9.73 -1.32 6.83
CA ASN A 278 -9.94 -1.03 5.42
C ASN A 278 -10.68 -2.17 4.74
N LEU A 279 -11.57 -1.84 3.80
CA LEU A 279 -12.16 -2.80 2.89
C LEU A 279 -11.36 -2.82 1.59
N HIS A 280 -10.79 -3.96 1.28
CA HIS A 280 -10.05 -4.19 0.03
C HIS A 280 -10.96 -4.84 -0.99
N CYS A 281 -11.22 -4.13 -2.08
CA CYS A 281 -12.00 -4.62 -3.20
C CYS A 281 -11.08 -4.97 -4.38
N ASP A 282 -11.56 -5.84 -5.23
CA ASP A 282 -10.83 -6.29 -6.43
C ASP A 282 -9.44 -6.86 -6.11
N VAL A 283 -9.28 -7.52 -4.97
CA VAL A 283 -8.01 -8.15 -4.61
C VAL A 283 -7.64 -9.19 -5.67
N TYR A 284 -6.51 -8.98 -6.34
CA TYR A 284 -6.07 -9.90 -7.40
C TYR A 284 -5.15 -11.02 -6.92
N ASP A 285 -4.49 -10.84 -5.78
CA ASP A 285 -3.61 -11.85 -5.20
C ASP A 285 -4.19 -12.33 -3.86
N ILE A 286 -4.94 -13.42 -3.93
CA ILE A 286 -5.67 -13.98 -2.80
C ILE A 286 -4.79 -14.67 -1.75
N ARG A 287 -3.48 -14.76 -1.98
CA ARG A 287 -2.52 -15.31 -1.00
C ARG A 287 -2.25 -14.37 0.17
N TYR A 288 -2.57 -13.09 0.00
CA TYR A 288 -2.34 -12.09 1.04
C TYR A 288 -3.60 -11.92 1.89
N THR A 289 -3.53 -12.31 3.15
CA THR A 289 -4.51 -11.87 4.15
C THR A 289 -4.16 -10.46 4.59
N GLN A 290 -5.17 -9.63 4.75
CA GLN A 290 -5.04 -8.24 5.13
C GLN A 290 -4.84 -8.08 6.64
N MET A 291 -4.73 -6.85 7.15
CA MET A 291 -4.58 -6.59 8.58
C MET A 291 -5.79 -7.08 9.38
N THR A 292 -5.64 -7.27 10.69
CA THR A 292 -6.61 -7.92 11.57
C THR A 292 -8.04 -7.38 11.46
N ASN A 293 -8.20 -6.07 11.25
CA ASN A 293 -9.52 -5.44 11.16
C ASN A 293 -9.99 -5.21 9.72
N ASP A 294 -9.23 -5.71 8.73
CA ASP A 294 -9.59 -5.53 7.34
C ASP A 294 -10.60 -6.58 6.87
N ILE A 295 -11.40 -6.18 5.89
CA ILE A 295 -12.20 -7.09 5.08
C ILE A 295 -11.66 -7.03 3.66
N SER A 296 -11.64 -8.16 2.96
CA SER A 296 -11.26 -8.22 1.56
C SER A 296 -12.29 -9.00 0.74
N ILE A 297 -12.52 -8.57 -0.49
CA ILE A 297 -13.20 -9.33 -1.52
C ILE A 297 -12.30 -9.38 -2.76
N PHE A 298 -12.26 -10.52 -3.42
CA PHE A 298 -11.28 -10.74 -4.47
C PHE A 298 -11.92 -10.86 -5.86
N GLN A 299 -11.12 -10.57 -6.89
CA GLN A 299 -11.48 -10.81 -8.28
C GLN A 299 -11.59 -12.32 -8.51
N LYS A 300 -12.62 -12.74 -9.21
CA LYS A 300 -12.78 -14.14 -9.63
C LYS A 300 -12.00 -14.38 -10.92
N VAL A 301 -11.51 -15.58 -11.11
CA VAL A 301 -10.77 -15.98 -12.31
C VAL A 301 -11.68 -16.87 -13.17
N TRP A 302 -11.99 -16.41 -14.37
CA TRP A 302 -12.75 -17.17 -15.35
C TRP A 302 -11.83 -18.05 -16.19
N LEU A 303 -12.05 -19.34 -16.20
CA LEU A 303 -11.34 -20.33 -17.02
C LEU A 303 -12.04 -20.44 -18.38
N LYS A 304 -11.48 -19.79 -19.41
CA LYS A 304 -12.11 -19.71 -20.75
C LYS A 304 -12.33 -21.07 -21.39
N ASN A 305 -11.38 -21.98 -21.24
CA ASN A 305 -11.43 -23.31 -21.84
C ASN A 305 -12.45 -24.23 -21.15
N GLU A 306 -12.76 -23.96 -19.89
CA GLU A 306 -13.68 -24.78 -19.08
C GLU A 306 -15.04 -24.11 -18.89
N ASN A 307 -15.19 -22.86 -19.35
CA ASN A 307 -16.40 -22.05 -19.24
C ASN A 307 -16.97 -21.99 -17.81
N ARG A 308 -16.08 -21.78 -16.81
CA ARG A 308 -16.44 -21.66 -15.39
C ARG A 308 -15.49 -20.75 -14.63
N VAL A 309 -15.89 -20.37 -13.42
CA VAL A 309 -15.00 -19.70 -12.46
C VAL A 309 -14.04 -20.72 -11.84
N ALA A 310 -12.78 -20.33 -11.69
CA ALA A 310 -11.78 -21.13 -10.99
C ALA A 310 -12.07 -21.21 -9.49
N THR A 311 -11.85 -22.36 -8.89
CA THR A 311 -11.87 -22.52 -7.44
C THR A 311 -10.72 -21.75 -6.77
N VAL A 312 -10.85 -21.46 -5.49
CA VAL A 312 -9.78 -20.82 -4.71
C VAL A 312 -8.48 -21.64 -4.76
N SER A 313 -8.60 -22.99 -4.72
CA SER A 313 -7.43 -23.86 -4.82
C SER A 313 -6.71 -23.74 -6.18
N GLU A 314 -7.46 -23.61 -7.28
CA GLU A 314 -6.88 -23.39 -8.61
C GLU A 314 -6.24 -22.01 -8.74
N MET A 315 -6.90 -20.96 -8.22
CA MET A 315 -6.33 -19.60 -8.18
C MET A 315 -5.01 -19.56 -7.41
N LEU A 316 -4.93 -20.24 -6.26
CA LEU A 316 -3.72 -20.31 -5.44
C LEU A 316 -2.58 -21.07 -6.15
N LYS A 317 -2.90 -22.16 -6.86
CA LYS A 317 -1.93 -22.92 -7.67
C LYS A 317 -1.34 -22.11 -8.82
N MET A 318 -2.10 -21.20 -9.40
CA MET A 318 -1.63 -20.26 -10.44
C MET A 318 -0.68 -19.18 -9.89
N ARG A 319 -0.46 -19.09 -8.56
CA ARG A 319 0.51 -18.20 -7.90
C ARG A 319 0.47 -16.75 -8.35
N SER A 320 -0.72 -16.21 -8.59
CA SER A 320 -0.94 -14.87 -9.14
C SER A 320 -0.32 -14.59 -10.53
N GLU A 321 0.08 -15.60 -11.29
CA GLU A 321 0.50 -15.40 -12.69
C GLU A 321 -0.60 -14.73 -13.52
N TYR A 322 -1.86 -15.02 -13.22
CA TYR A 322 -3.04 -14.38 -13.84
C TYR A 322 -3.12 -12.85 -13.59
N SER A 323 -2.36 -12.32 -12.64
CA SER A 323 -2.30 -10.87 -12.40
C SER A 323 -1.45 -10.11 -13.42
N ASP A 324 -0.73 -10.81 -14.29
CA ASP A 324 0.00 -10.23 -15.42
C ASP A 324 -0.76 -10.55 -16.71
N GLU A 325 -1.27 -9.52 -17.39
CA GLU A 325 -2.06 -9.65 -18.62
C GLU A 325 -1.36 -10.48 -19.71
N ARG A 326 -0.03 -10.42 -19.76
CA ARG A 326 0.76 -11.21 -20.70
C ARG A 326 0.64 -12.71 -20.46
N HIS A 327 0.33 -13.11 -19.23
CA HIS A 327 0.15 -14.50 -18.85
C HIS A 327 -1.31 -14.96 -18.98
N GLN A 328 -2.28 -14.05 -18.92
CA GLN A 328 -3.71 -14.39 -19.00
C GLN A 328 -4.05 -15.13 -20.29
N GLY A 329 -3.56 -14.65 -21.44
CA GLY A 329 -3.75 -15.32 -22.72
C GLY A 329 -3.18 -16.74 -22.74
N ARG A 330 -1.96 -16.93 -22.21
CA ARG A 330 -1.29 -18.23 -22.10
C ARG A 330 -2.04 -19.19 -21.17
N LEU A 331 -2.57 -18.66 -20.07
CA LEU A 331 -3.31 -19.43 -19.07
C LEU A 331 -4.77 -19.69 -19.50
N GLY A 332 -5.27 -19.03 -20.55
CA GLY A 332 -6.67 -19.12 -20.95
C GLY A 332 -7.62 -18.56 -19.92
N VAL A 333 -7.25 -17.52 -19.21
CA VAL A 333 -8.03 -16.93 -18.11
C VAL A 333 -8.43 -15.49 -18.36
N GLU A 334 -9.47 -15.05 -17.62
CA GLU A 334 -9.90 -13.66 -17.55
C GLU A 334 -10.26 -13.33 -16.10
N LEU A 335 -10.02 -12.07 -15.68
CA LEU A 335 -10.37 -11.62 -14.33
C LEU A 335 -11.74 -10.95 -14.32
N ILE A 336 -12.62 -11.42 -13.44
CA ILE A 336 -13.92 -10.84 -13.16
C ILE A 336 -13.80 -9.97 -11.92
N LYS A 337 -14.02 -8.66 -12.09
CA LYS A 337 -13.99 -7.67 -11.01
C LYS A 337 -15.23 -7.78 -10.12
N ASN A 338 -15.12 -7.24 -8.91
CA ASN A 338 -16.25 -7.21 -7.99
C ASN A 338 -17.38 -6.33 -8.52
N THR A 339 -18.60 -6.75 -8.28
CA THR A 339 -19.81 -6.00 -8.60
C THR A 339 -20.09 -4.93 -7.55
N ALA A 340 -20.96 -3.96 -7.88
CA ALA A 340 -21.37 -2.94 -6.91
C ALA A 340 -22.08 -3.58 -5.68
N ASP A 341 -22.86 -4.64 -5.89
CA ASP A 341 -23.58 -5.32 -4.81
C ASP A 341 -22.62 -6.07 -3.88
N GLU A 342 -21.60 -6.75 -4.43
CA GLU A 342 -20.53 -7.40 -3.62
C GLU A 342 -19.77 -6.36 -2.77
N ILE A 343 -19.40 -5.23 -3.37
CA ILE A 343 -18.69 -4.15 -2.65
C ILE A 343 -19.61 -3.52 -1.59
N LEU A 344 -20.87 -3.26 -1.92
CA LEU A 344 -21.83 -2.66 -0.99
C LEU A 344 -22.14 -3.59 0.19
N ALA A 345 -22.29 -4.88 -0.05
CA ALA A 345 -22.46 -5.87 1.01
C ALA A 345 -21.25 -5.87 1.98
N ALA A 346 -20.05 -5.84 1.44
CA ALA A 346 -18.82 -5.77 2.24
C ALA A 346 -18.67 -4.42 2.98
N CYS A 347 -19.10 -3.29 2.39
CA CYS A 347 -19.18 -2.00 3.07
C CYS A 347 -20.15 -2.03 4.26
N ASN A 348 -21.33 -2.63 4.08
CA ASN A 348 -22.33 -2.77 5.14
C ASN A 348 -21.78 -3.65 6.28
N GLU A 349 -21.14 -4.76 5.96
CA GLU A 349 -20.46 -5.62 6.94
C GLU A 349 -19.39 -4.83 7.71
N MET A 350 -18.48 -4.13 7.01
CA MET A 350 -17.44 -3.31 7.64
C MET A 350 -18.04 -2.27 8.57
N ASN A 351 -19.07 -1.55 8.12
CA ASN A 351 -19.76 -0.55 8.92
C ASN A 351 -20.34 -1.15 10.20
N SER A 352 -21.03 -2.28 10.09
CA SER A 352 -21.67 -2.95 11.24
C SER A 352 -20.64 -3.55 12.19
N ARG A 353 -19.51 -4.05 11.71
CA ARG A 353 -18.41 -4.54 12.56
C ARG A 353 -17.80 -3.41 13.39
N ILE A 354 -17.57 -2.25 12.77
CA ILE A 354 -17.05 -1.07 13.48
C ILE A 354 -18.06 -0.56 14.52
N ASP A 355 -19.36 -0.61 14.21
CA ASP A 355 -20.43 -0.20 15.15
C ASP A 355 -20.72 -1.28 16.21
N GLY A 356 -20.09 -2.45 16.15
CA GLY A 356 -20.32 -3.55 17.08
C GLY A 356 -21.68 -4.25 16.91
N THR A 357 -22.36 -4.04 15.79
CA THR A 357 -23.70 -4.59 15.50
C THR A 357 -23.69 -5.81 14.58
N TRP A 358 -22.52 -6.19 14.07
CA TRP A 358 -22.40 -7.36 13.20
C TRP A 358 -22.53 -8.66 13.97
N ILE A 359 -23.41 -9.52 13.50
CA ILE A 359 -23.60 -10.87 14.06
C ILE A 359 -22.98 -11.87 13.09
N THR A 360 -21.96 -12.58 13.54
CA THR A 360 -21.31 -13.67 12.78
C THR A 360 -21.98 -14.99 13.17
N THR A 361 -22.38 -15.78 12.19
CA THR A 361 -22.93 -17.12 12.44
C THR A 361 -21.83 -18.18 12.46
N PRO A 362 -22.08 -19.38 13.06
CA PRO A 362 -21.13 -20.49 12.99
C PRO A 362 -20.80 -20.90 11.54
N GLN A 363 -21.78 -20.82 10.64
CA GLN A 363 -21.59 -21.12 9.22
C GLN A 363 -20.64 -20.10 8.54
N ASP A 364 -20.70 -18.83 8.93
CA ASP A 364 -19.78 -17.81 8.42
C ASP A 364 -18.34 -18.10 8.84
N GLU A 365 -18.14 -18.53 10.08
CA GLU A 365 -16.81 -18.91 10.56
C GLU A 365 -16.30 -20.18 9.86
N GLU A 366 -17.17 -21.15 9.57
CA GLU A 366 -16.81 -22.33 8.79
C GLU A 366 -16.33 -21.95 7.38
N LEU A 367 -17.05 -21.10 6.66
CA LEU A 367 -16.65 -20.63 5.33
C LEU A 367 -15.32 -19.88 5.38
N GLN A 368 -15.13 -19.05 6.40
CA GLN A 368 -13.90 -18.31 6.61
C GLN A 368 -12.71 -19.27 6.88
N GLN A 369 -12.93 -20.28 7.71
CA GLN A 369 -11.90 -21.27 8.02
C GLN A 369 -11.54 -22.10 6.79
N ARG A 370 -12.51 -22.55 6.01
CA ARG A 370 -12.27 -23.26 4.74
C ARG A 370 -11.41 -22.44 3.78
N TYR A 371 -11.68 -21.14 3.64
CA TYR A 371 -10.84 -20.27 2.83
C TYR A 371 -9.41 -20.21 3.36
N LEU A 372 -9.23 -20.01 4.66
CA LEU A 372 -7.92 -19.94 5.31
C LEU A 372 -7.13 -21.25 5.15
N ASP A 373 -7.78 -22.40 5.29
CA ASP A 373 -7.16 -23.70 5.13
C ASP A 373 -6.61 -23.91 3.71
N LEU A 374 -7.35 -23.45 2.70
CA LEU A 374 -6.90 -23.46 1.31
C LEU A 374 -5.67 -22.56 1.12
N VAL A 375 -5.70 -21.34 1.66
CA VAL A 375 -4.56 -20.42 1.59
C VAL A 375 -3.33 -21.02 2.26
N VAL A 376 -3.49 -21.64 3.43
CA VAL A 376 -2.40 -22.33 4.15
C VAL A 376 -1.85 -23.49 3.33
N LYS A 377 -2.71 -24.30 2.76
CA LYS A 377 -2.36 -25.52 2.02
C LYS A 377 -1.60 -25.23 0.73
N TYR A 378 -2.00 -24.18 0.00
CA TYR A 378 -1.50 -23.92 -1.36
C TYR A 378 -0.58 -22.70 -1.46
N SER A 379 -0.35 -21.97 -0.38
CA SER A 379 0.58 -20.84 -0.38
C SER A 379 1.97 -21.30 0.05
N ASP A 380 2.95 -21.20 -0.86
CA ASP A 380 4.36 -21.59 -0.59
C ASP A 380 5.07 -20.66 0.41
N GLN A 381 4.45 -19.58 0.77
CA GLN A 381 5.01 -18.65 1.75
C GLN A 381 3.94 -18.34 2.81
N PRO A 382 4.30 -18.32 4.10
CA PRO A 382 3.46 -17.72 5.11
C PRO A 382 3.38 -16.21 4.81
N THR A 383 2.60 -15.88 3.80
CA THR A 383 2.29 -14.51 3.47
C THR A 383 1.45 -13.95 4.61
N TRP A 384 1.69 -12.73 4.95
CA TRP A 384 0.93 -11.88 5.82
C TRP A 384 -0.39 -12.47 6.34
N ARG A 385 -0.34 -13.11 7.48
CA ARG A 385 -1.55 -13.52 8.18
C ARG A 385 -1.91 -12.41 9.16
N GLY A 386 -2.43 -11.29 8.64
CA GLY A 386 -2.87 -10.17 9.46
C GLY A 386 -4.12 -10.43 10.26
N GLY A 387 -4.78 -11.58 10.04
CA GLY A 387 -6.06 -11.89 10.66
C GLY A 387 -7.24 -11.14 10.02
N GLY A 388 -7.05 -10.49 8.88
CA GLY A 388 -8.11 -9.92 8.07
C GLY A 388 -9.04 -11.01 7.53
N ARG A 389 -10.28 -10.62 7.21
CA ARG A 389 -11.34 -11.54 6.80
C ARG A 389 -11.68 -11.36 5.33
N VAL A 390 -12.24 -12.38 4.72
CA VAL A 390 -12.98 -12.24 3.46
C VAL A 390 -14.42 -11.83 3.78
N GLY A 391 -15.02 -10.98 2.95
CA GLY A 391 -16.39 -10.51 3.12
C GLY A 391 -17.36 -11.68 3.29
N THR A 392 -18.18 -11.64 4.33
CA THR A 392 -19.06 -12.75 4.71
C THR A 392 -20.07 -13.09 3.61
N GLN A 393 -20.76 -12.07 3.09
CA GLN A 393 -21.73 -12.30 2.01
C GLN A 393 -21.03 -12.79 0.73
N PHE A 394 -19.82 -12.25 0.45
CA PHE A 394 -19.03 -12.71 -0.69
C PHE A 394 -18.71 -14.22 -0.59
N LEU A 395 -18.34 -14.73 0.60
CA LEU A 395 -18.09 -16.16 0.78
C LEU A 395 -19.37 -16.99 0.68
N ARG A 396 -20.50 -16.51 1.21
CA ARG A 396 -21.79 -17.19 1.09
C ARG A 396 -22.20 -17.37 -0.36
N ASP A 397 -22.07 -16.31 -1.16
CA ASP A 397 -22.46 -16.31 -2.58
C ASP A 397 -21.49 -17.12 -3.45
N ASN A 398 -20.28 -17.34 -2.98
CA ASN A 398 -19.20 -18.01 -3.70
C ASN A 398 -18.66 -19.26 -2.96
N GLN A 399 -19.48 -19.88 -2.10
CA GLN A 399 -19.06 -21.05 -1.31
C GLN A 399 -18.59 -22.23 -2.17
N ASP A 400 -19.10 -22.36 -3.39
CA ASP A 400 -18.68 -23.38 -4.35
C ASP A 400 -17.23 -23.24 -4.80
N LEU A 401 -16.65 -22.03 -4.70
CA LEU A 401 -15.24 -21.80 -5.01
C LEU A 401 -14.30 -22.32 -3.92
N LEU A 402 -14.82 -22.67 -2.74
CA LEU A 402 -14.05 -23.19 -1.59
C LEU A 402 -13.88 -24.72 -1.61
N LYS A 403 -13.86 -25.32 -2.80
CA LYS A 403 -13.64 -26.78 -3.00
C LYS A 403 -12.19 -27.10 -3.16
#